data_f0445b817b957ae18ccae32bff7a86c1
#
_entry.id   f0445b817b957ae18ccae32bff7a86c1
#
_cell.length_a   1.000
_cell.length_b   1.000
_cell.length_c   1.000
_cell.angle_alpha   90.00
_cell.angle_beta   90.00
_cell.angle_gamma   90.00
#
_symmetry.space_group_name_H-M   'P 1'
#
loop_
_entity.id
_entity.type
_entity.pdbx_description
1 polymer ?
#
loop_
_entity_poly.entity_id
_entity_poly.type
_entity_poly.pdbx_seq_one_letter_code
_entity_poly.pdbx_strand_id
1 'polypeptide(L)'
;MMVTLSSPTPVPVAGIFALSAKALRPAALLLILFLPLSLGSWLIEGPNVAAALHPLLAAAFVYLYARRRESAVTALAQIDATLDRLKNGTLGARITDPDAFGPFTATIWRFNEFLDAVEIHVRNTAAGAERAARKDFTRPVFVDALPGEMQRSLGSLREAQNTMQQVNELAAQSRLSSELHHLNLSTLLTKLASNQEDLKEVSREMDELYRLAEHNRQNASASLETSRKIADELTHIDREMETIGDMSLSLEKAGTAIDHAVELIDGITEQTNLLALNAAIEAARAGEVGRGFAVVADEVRKLAEHTRSTTTQVSNIVADLQQRILMMVQKSAALRVQTRTISTTVNEFKHHFADTAQSAGETMLMVDHVKDLAFASLAKLDHLIYLQRAYIATEHPDDQEAVTAVQTDHQHCRLGQWYYEGLGRQTFSKMPSWPKLESPHREVHAAVRAAVEAARDDWKNDERILEKILAHLQRAEHSSAEVFHLLDELVREKHGRSESSMKRPPAPNPMLGDQDSRQTSQSATTP
;
A
#
# COMPACT_ATOMS: atom_id res chain seq x y z
N MET A 1 -40.83 40.76 -8.79
CA MET A 1 -42.07 41.47 -8.60
C MET A 1 -41.75 42.96 -8.79
N MET A 2 -41.91 43.46 -10.01
CA MET A 2 -41.60 44.86 -10.40
C MET A 2 -42.70 45.76 -9.86
N VAL A 3 -42.39 46.55 -8.84
CA VAL A 3 -43.29 47.63 -8.40
C VAL A 3 -43.04 48.82 -9.31
N THR A 4 -43.96 49.09 -10.22
CA THR A 4 -43.98 50.30 -11.02
C THR A 4 -44.37 51.46 -10.11
N LEU A 5 -43.37 52.23 -9.65
CA LEU A 5 -43.57 53.52 -9.02
C LEU A 5 -44.04 54.52 -10.08
N SER A 6 -45.34 54.86 -10.03
CA SER A 6 -45.91 55.96 -10.79
C SER A 6 -45.17 57.27 -10.43
N SER A 7 -44.64 57.93 -11.45
CA SER A 7 -44.03 59.25 -11.32
C SER A 7 -45.01 60.26 -10.72
N PRO A 8 -44.68 60.94 -9.59
CA PRO A 8 -45.51 62.08 -9.15
C PRO A 8 -45.28 63.26 -10.12
N THR A 9 -46.38 63.82 -10.57
CA THR A 9 -46.41 65.06 -11.41
C THR A 9 -45.61 66.17 -10.74
N PRO A 10 -44.75 66.92 -11.45
CA PRO A 10 -44.04 68.06 -10.89
C PRO A 10 -45.05 69.11 -10.42
N VAL A 11 -44.94 69.51 -9.14
CA VAL A 11 -45.67 70.66 -8.60
C VAL A 11 -45.06 71.89 -9.29
N PRO A 12 -45.90 72.69 -9.99
CA PRO A 12 -45.34 73.82 -10.76
C PRO A 12 -44.76 74.90 -9.82
N VAL A 13 -43.58 75.41 -10.12
CA VAL A 13 -42.89 76.48 -9.50
C VAL A 13 -43.78 77.75 -9.35
N ALA A 14 -44.85 77.87 -10.09
CA ALA A 14 -45.91 78.84 -9.96
C ALA A 14 -46.57 78.88 -8.53
N GLY A 15 -46.55 77.79 -7.76
CA GLY A 15 -47.03 77.76 -6.38
C GLY A 15 -46.21 78.63 -5.38
N ILE A 16 -44.89 78.74 -5.59
CA ILE A 16 -43.98 79.49 -4.73
C ILE A 16 -44.16 81.00 -4.95
N PHE A 17 -44.41 81.42 -6.20
CA PHE A 17 -44.74 82.82 -6.51
C PHE A 17 -46.12 83.24 -6.02
N ALA A 18 -47.08 82.32 -5.97
CA ALA A 18 -48.42 82.61 -5.39
C ALA A 18 -48.39 82.85 -3.86
N LEU A 19 -47.48 82.17 -3.15
CA LEU A 19 -47.22 82.48 -1.71
C LEU A 19 -46.58 83.88 -1.52
N SER A 20 -45.89 84.40 -2.53
CA SER A 20 -45.23 85.70 -2.50
C SER A 20 -46.21 86.88 -2.43
N ALA A 21 -47.28 86.80 -3.16
CA ALA A 21 -48.31 87.86 -3.19
C ALA A 21 -49.23 87.87 -1.93
N LYS A 22 -49.57 86.65 -1.40
CA LYS A 22 -50.37 86.54 -0.18
C LYS A 22 -49.66 86.98 1.09
N ALA A 23 -48.36 86.85 1.16
CA ALA A 23 -47.60 87.18 2.36
C ALA A 23 -47.12 88.67 2.44
N LEU A 24 -47.28 89.43 1.36
CA LEU A 24 -47.13 90.88 1.40
C LEU A 24 -48.32 91.58 2.08
N ARG A 25 -49.45 90.91 2.20
CA ARG A 25 -50.68 91.43 2.82
C ARG A 25 -50.51 91.92 4.26
N PRO A 26 -49.81 91.29 5.21
CA PRO A 26 -49.65 91.81 6.56
C PRO A 26 -48.70 92.96 6.61
N ALA A 27 -47.64 93.00 5.79
CA ALA A 27 -46.76 94.17 5.74
C ALA A 27 -47.45 95.39 5.09
N ALA A 28 -48.24 95.17 4.04
CA ALA A 28 -49.05 96.20 3.45
C ALA A 28 -50.18 96.65 4.38
N LEU A 29 -50.81 95.72 5.14
CA LEU A 29 -51.82 96.04 6.16
C LEU A 29 -51.24 96.89 7.29
N LEU A 30 -50.00 96.57 7.75
CA LEU A 30 -49.31 97.37 8.77
C LEU A 30 -48.95 98.78 8.26
N LEU A 31 -48.46 98.91 7.02
CA LEU A 31 -48.22 100.22 6.39
C LEU A 31 -49.54 101.00 6.25
N ILE A 32 -50.64 100.37 5.81
CA ILE A 32 -51.95 101.01 5.69
C ILE A 32 -52.49 101.44 7.06
N LEU A 33 -52.20 100.73 8.15
CA LEU A 33 -52.66 101.02 9.50
C LEU A 33 -51.79 102.12 10.18
N PHE A 34 -50.48 102.09 10.02
CA PHE A 34 -49.55 103.02 10.68
C PHE A 34 -49.38 104.36 9.94
N LEU A 35 -49.52 104.40 8.59
CA LEU A 35 -49.47 105.67 7.86
C LEU A 35 -50.60 106.61 8.21
N PRO A 36 -51.93 106.28 8.30
CA PRO A 36 -52.99 107.13 8.74
C PRO A 36 -52.90 107.51 10.21
N LEU A 37 -52.44 106.56 11.09
CA LEU A 37 -52.20 106.88 12.51
C LEU A 37 -51.09 107.94 12.71
N SER A 38 -50.02 107.83 11.94
CA SER A 38 -48.95 108.80 11.98
C SER A 38 -49.37 110.20 11.39
N LEU A 39 -50.16 110.16 10.32
CA LEU A 39 -50.73 111.37 9.70
C LEU A 39 -51.79 112.02 10.62
N GLY A 40 -52.63 111.24 11.30
CA GLY A 40 -53.63 111.68 12.26
C GLY A 40 -52.98 112.33 13.50
N SER A 41 -51.96 111.68 14.06
CA SER A 41 -51.14 112.28 15.15
C SER A 41 -50.47 113.58 14.79
N TRP A 42 -49.91 113.64 13.55
CA TRP A 42 -49.29 114.86 13.04
C TRP A 42 -50.30 116.01 12.83
N LEU A 43 -51.53 115.70 12.40
CA LEU A 43 -52.60 116.67 12.20
C LEU A 43 -53.22 117.23 13.53
N ILE A 44 -53.22 116.41 14.60
CA ILE A 44 -53.86 116.72 15.88
C ILE A 44 -52.89 117.39 16.85
N GLU A 45 -51.65 116.88 16.94
CA GLU A 45 -50.67 117.30 17.96
C GLU A 45 -49.51 118.16 17.42
N GLY A 46 -49.47 118.39 16.09
CA GLY A 46 -48.37 119.10 15.42
C GLY A 46 -47.14 118.19 15.22
N PRO A 47 -46.02 118.75 14.65
CA PRO A 47 -44.83 117.98 14.38
C PRO A 47 -44.12 117.59 15.69
N ASN A 48 -44.41 116.38 16.18
CA ASN A 48 -43.70 115.83 17.33
C ASN A 48 -42.81 114.66 16.93
N VAL A 49 -41.78 114.28 17.74
CA VAL A 49 -40.79 113.21 17.46
C VAL A 49 -41.47 111.87 17.33
N ALA A 50 -42.57 111.60 18.00
CA ALA A 50 -43.29 110.32 17.92
C ALA A 50 -43.93 110.14 16.55
N ALA A 51 -44.55 111.15 15.95
CA ALA A 51 -45.16 111.10 14.60
C ALA A 51 -44.13 110.74 13.50
N ALA A 52 -42.84 111.17 13.65
CA ALA A 52 -41.77 110.83 12.75
C ALA A 52 -41.17 109.43 12.99
N LEU A 53 -41.24 108.90 14.22
CA LEU A 53 -40.67 107.61 14.57
C LEU A 53 -41.57 106.40 14.07
N HIS A 54 -42.89 106.53 14.03
CA HIS A 54 -43.79 105.50 13.61
C HIS A 54 -43.55 105.04 12.16
N PRO A 55 -43.44 105.92 11.16
CA PRO A 55 -43.14 105.44 9.78
C PRO A 55 -41.75 104.83 9.62
N LEU A 56 -40.76 105.35 10.43
CA LEU A 56 -39.40 104.78 10.42
C LEU A 56 -39.40 103.35 11.02
N LEU A 57 -40.11 103.12 12.13
CA LEU A 57 -40.26 101.81 12.74
C LEU A 57 -41.04 100.86 11.84
N ALA A 58 -42.13 101.34 11.18
CA ALA A 58 -42.87 100.53 10.21
C ALA A 58 -42.00 100.20 8.99
N ALA A 59 -41.22 101.14 8.47
CA ALA A 59 -40.29 100.91 7.36
C ALA A 59 -39.18 99.90 7.75
N ALA A 60 -38.61 100.06 8.95
CA ALA A 60 -37.61 99.16 9.48
C ALA A 60 -38.20 97.75 9.65
N PHE A 61 -39.44 97.65 10.20
CA PHE A 61 -40.13 96.33 10.33
C PHE A 61 -40.41 95.68 8.97
N VAL A 62 -40.92 96.51 8.02
CA VAL A 62 -41.18 96.00 6.66
C VAL A 62 -39.88 95.55 6.01
N TYR A 63 -38.82 96.30 6.16
CA TYR A 63 -37.49 95.95 5.64
C TYR A 63 -36.97 94.67 6.27
N LEU A 64 -36.98 94.57 7.59
CA LEU A 64 -36.53 93.35 8.28
C LEU A 64 -37.42 92.17 7.95
N TYR A 65 -38.73 92.31 7.84
CA TYR A 65 -39.65 91.28 7.44
C TYR A 65 -39.42 90.89 6.00
N ALA A 66 -39.25 91.80 5.05
CA ALA A 66 -38.93 91.53 3.65
C ALA A 66 -37.62 90.74 3.53
N ARG A 67 -36.60 91.20 4.22
CA ARG A 67 -35.27 90.57 4.24
C ARG A 67 -35.30 89.13 4.81
N ARG A 68 -36.00 88.97 5.95
CA ARG A 68 -36.22 87.61 6.53
C ARG A 68 -36.99 86.67 5.58
N ARG A 69 -38.01 87.20 4.92
CA ARG A 69 -38.81 86.51 3.98
C ARG A 69 -38.01 86.13 2.73
N GLU A 70 -37.23 87.01 2.20
CA GLU A 70 -36.35 86.73 1.06
C GLU A 70 -35.37 85.61 1.39
N SER A 71 -34.72 85.70 2.56
CA SER A 71 -33.84 84.63 3.03
C SER A 71 -34.55 83.29 3.17
N ALA A 72 -35.81 83.26 3.66
CA ALA A 72 -36.59 82.01 3.78
C ALA A 72 -36.97 81.43 2.43
N VAL A 73 -37.42 82.26 1.47
CA VAL A 73 -37.79 81.81 0.12
C VAL A 73 -36.59 81.32 -0.62
N THR A 74 -35.45 82.01 -0.51
CA THR A 74 -34.21 81.56 -1.15
C THR A 74 -33.69 80.28 -0.53
N ALA A 75 -33.76 80.11 0.80
CA ALA A 75 -33.38 78.84 1.47
C ALA A 75 -34.27 77.69 1.03
N LEU A 76 -35.59 77.88 0.99
CA LEU A 76 -36.51 76.80 0.49
C LEU A 76 -36.28 76.47 -0.97
N ALA A 77 -36.06 77.44 -1.84
CA ALA A 77 -35.74 77.23 -3.26
C ALA A 77 -34.44 76.45 -3.45
N GLN A 78 -33.40 76.77 -2.63
CA GLN A 78 -32.13 75.96 -2.69
C GLN A 78 -32.29 74.54 -2.14
N ILE A 79 -33.07 74.39 -1.08
CA ILE A 79 -33.41 73.04 -0.58
C ILE A 79 -34.13 72.25 -1.66
N ASP A 80 -35.18 72.85 -2.30
CA ASP A 80 -35.95 72.18 -3.37
C ASP A 80 -35.07 71.84 -4.57
N ALA A 81 -34.25 72.71 -5.06
CA ALA A 81 -33.28 72.48 -6.13
C ALA A 81 -32.28 71.36 -5.77
N THR A 82 -31.86 71.30 -4.49
CA THR A 82 -30.94 70.30 -4.02
C THR A 82 -31.64 68.92 -3.93
N LEU A 83 -32.87 68.89 -3.44
CA LEU A 83 -33.71 67.64 -3.43
C LEU A 83 -33.99 67.15 -4.83
N ASP A 84 -34.21 68.02 -5.81
CA ASP A 84 -34.40 67.61 -7.21
C ASP A 84 -33.11 66.98 -7.78
N ARG A 85 -31.93 67.52 -7.48
CA ARG A 85 -30.64 66.89 -7.84
C ARG A 85 -30.43 65.55 -7.16
N LEU A 86 -30.81 65.40 -5.87
CA LEU A 86 -30.75 64.16 -5.13
C LEU A 86 -31.70 63.10 -5.74
N LYS A 87 -32.95 63.50 -6.08
CA LYS A 87 -33.92 62.64 -6.75
C LYS A 87 -33.36 62.10 -8.07
N ASN A 88 -32.56 62.88 -8.78
CA ASN A 88 -31.89 62.46 -10.01
C ASN A 88 -30.56 61.72 -9.77
N GLY A 89 -30.28 61.27 -8.52
CA GLY A 89 -29.14 60.44 -8.17
C GLY A 89 -27.83 61.14 -7.82
N THR A 90 -27.83 62.49 -7.75
CA THR A 90 -26.62 63.28 -7.42
C THR A 90 -26.47 63.41 -5.92
N LEU A 91 -26.01 62.36 -5.22
CA LEU A 91 -25.88 62.32 -3.76
C LEU A 91 -24.90 63.34 -3.17
N GLY A 92 -23.90 63.79 -3.93
CA GLY A 92 -22.96 64.81 -3.52
C GLY A 92 -23.47 66.26 -3.64
N ALA A 93 -24.78 66.50 -3.98
CA ALA A 93 -25.35 67.83 -4.04
C ALA A 93 -25.43 68.42 -2.63
N ARG A 94 -24.91 69.64 -2.49
CA ARG A 94 -24.96 70.43 -1.24
C ARG A 94 -25.37 71.84 -1.53
N ILE A 95 -25.97 72.52 -0.52
CA ILE A 95 -26.21 73.93 -0.58
C ILE A 95 -24.90 74.64 -0.18
N THR A 96 -24.33 75.35 -1.14
CA THR A 96 -23.09 76.08 -0.92
C THR A 96 -23.39 77.44 -0.25
N ASP A 97 -22.42 77.96 0.51
CA ASP A 97 -22.51 79.24 1.22
C ASP A 97 -23.75 79.32 2.18
N PRO A 98 -23.87 78.45 3.18
CA PRO A 98 -24.98 78.46 4.14
C PRO A 98 -25.17 79.73 4.89
N ASP A 99 -24.10 80.54 5.08
CA ASP A 99 -24.10 81.74 5.84
C ASP A 99 -24.85 82.91 5.12
N ALA A 100 -25.02 82.83 3.82
CA ALA A 100 -25.81 83.77 3.02
C ALA A 100 -27.32 83.77 3.39
N PHE A 101 -27.82 82.72 4.08
CA PHE A 101 -29.26 82.53 4.38
C PHE A 101 -29.68 83.14 5.74
N GLY A 102 -28.78 83.87 6.43
CA GLY A 102 -29.08 84.56 7.68
C GLY A 102 -29.72 83.70 8.75
N PRO A 103 -30.99 83.94 9.17
CA PRO A 103 -31.62 83.14 10.23
C PRO A 103 -31.76 81.62 9.91
N PHE A 104 -31.63 81.26 8.67
CA PHE A 104 -31.78 79.82 8.19
C PHE A 104 -30.43 79.09 8.06
N THR A 105 -29.30 79.76 8.30
CA THR A 105 -27.95 79.20 8.26
C THR A 105 -27.85 77.86 9.00
N ALA A 106 -28.29 77.85 10.25
CA ALA A 106 -28.26 76.63 11.06
C ALA A 106 -29.13 75.50 10.49
N THR A 107 -30.25 75.84 9.85
CA THR A 107 -31.12 74.86 9.20
C THR A 107 -30.45 74.28 7.95
N ILE A 108 -29.81 75.10 7.14
CA ILE A 108 -29.06 74.70 5.94
C ILE A 108 -27.86 73.81 6.32
N TRP A 109 -27.10 74.18 7.37
CA TRP A 109 -26.03 73.34 7.88
C TRP A 109 -26.52 71.96 8.31
N ARG A 110 -27.59 71.86 9.10
CA ARG A 110 -28.23 70.55 9.50
C ARG A 110 -28.75 69.77 8.31
N PHE A 111 -29.27 70.47 7.29
CA PHE A 111 -29.70 69.81 6.07
C PHE A 111 -28.51 69.20 5.31
N ASN A 112 -27.41 69.93 5.16
CA ASN A 112 -26.19 69.41 4.57
C ASN A 112 -25.58 68.23 5.38
N GLU A 113 -25.52 68.38 6.74
CA GLU A 113 -25.09 67.25 7.62
C GLU A 113 -25.96 65.99 7.43
N PHE A 114 -27.27 66.19 7.31
CA PHE A 114 -28.17 65.07 7.00
C PHE A 114 -27.87 64.44 5.63
N LEU A 115 -27.60 65.25 4.62
CA LEU A 115 -27.20 64.79 3.29
C LEU A 115 -25.85 64.06 3.31
N ASP A 116 -24.88 64.55 4.11
CA ASP A 116 -23.59 63.89 4.32
C ASP A 116 -23.82 62.49 4.91
N ALA A 117 -24.67 62.38 5.94
CA ALA A 117 -24.99 61.08 6.54
C ALA A 117 -25.66 60.11 5.54
N VAL A 118 -26.61 60.61 4.73
CA VAL A 118 -27.26 59.81 3.68
C VAL A 118 -26.25 59.34 2.61
N GLU A 119 -25.40 60.28 2.13
CA GLU A 119 -24.38 59.94 1.13
C GLU A 119 -23.40 58.88 1.66
N ILE A 120 -22.87 59.06 2.88
CA ILE A 120 -21.96 58.11 3.55
C ILE A 120 -22.67 56.74 3.69
N HIS A 121 -23.94 56.72 4.12
CA HIS A 121 -24.71 55.50 4.27
C HIS A 121 -24.86 54.76 2.94
N VAL A 122 -25.31 55.44 1.89
CA VAL A 122 -25.52 54.84 0.56
C VAL A 122 -24.21 54.32 -0.05
N ARG A 123 -23.15 55.16 0.05
CA ARG A 123 -21.81 54.77 -0.49
C ARG A 123 -21.23 53.57 0.25
N ASN A 124 -21.28 53.53 1.58
CA ASN A 124 -20.79 52.42 2.38
C ASN A 124 -21.60 51.13 2.11
N THR A 125 -22.92 51.25 2.00
CA THR A 125 -23.79 50.13 1.68
C THR A 125 -23.46 49.57 0.29
N ALA A 126 -23.38 50.43 -0.72
CA ALA A 126 -23.06 50.03 -2.09
C ALA A 126 -21.66 49.41 -2.19
N ALA A 127 -20.64 50.03 -1.61
CA ALA A 127 -19.28 49.53 -1.61
C ALA A 127 -19.13 48.23 -0.81
N GLY A 128 -19.84 48.10 0.31
CA GLY A 128 -19.87 46.85 1.10
C GLY A 128 -20.49 45.68 0.33
N ALA A 129 -21.64 45.93 -0.30
CA ALA A 129 -22.34 44.94 -1.11
C ALA A 129 -21.52 44.51 -2.36
N GLU A 130 -20.93 45.47 -3.05
CA GLU A 130 -20.07 45.22 -4.23
C GLU A 130 -18.85 44.37 -3.88
N ARG A 131 -18.14 44.69 -2.79
CA ARG A 131 -16.99 43.93 -2.31
C ARG A 131 -17.40 42.51 -1.91
N ALA A 132 -18.51 42.36 -1.17
CA ALA A 132 -19.02 41.08 -0.77
C ALA A 132 -19.34 40.20 -2.00
N ALA A 133 -19.96 40.78 -3.05
CA ALA A 133 -20.22 40.10 -4.31
C ALA A 133 -18.94 39.63 -5.02
N ARG A 134 -17.85 40.38 -4.89
CA ARG A 134 -16.52 40.00 -5.42
C ARG A 134 -15.71 39.10 -4.49
N LYS A 135 -16.29 38.69 -3.35
CA LYS A 135 -15.62 37.89 -2.30
C LYS A 135 -14.39 38.63 -1.70
N ASP A 136 -14.38 39.97 -1.75
CA ASP A 136 -13.35 40.80 -1.13
C ASP A 136 -13.81 41.24 0.25
N PHE A 137 -13.33 40.57 1.27
CA PHE A 137 -13.64 40.81 2.67
C PHE A 137 -12.51 41.56 3.40
N THR A 138 -11.53 42.09 2.69
CA THR A 138 -10.35 42.75 3.29
C THR A 138 -10.68 44.04 4.01
N ARG A 139 -11.77 44.72 3.65
CA ARG A 139 -12.23 45.97 4.26
C ARG A 139 -13.65 45.81 4.81
N PRO A 140 -13.82 45.84 6.13
CA PRO A 140 -15.15 45.76 6.73
C PRO A 140 -15.95 47.05 6.47
N VAL A 141 -17.25 46.94 6.51
CA VAL A 141 -18.16 48.09 6.48
C VAL A 141 -17.96 48.94 7.75
N PHE A 142 -17.80 50.26 7.59
CA PHE A 142 -17.65 51.18 8.72
C PHE A 142 -19.00 51.50 9.35
N VAL A 143 -19.20 51.04 10.58
CA VAL A 143 -20.48 51.16 11.30
C VAL A 143 -20.55 52.45 12.13
N ASP A 144 -19.44 52.91 12.70
CA ASP A 144 -19.40 53.96 13.73
C ASP A 144 -19.46 55.40 13.15
N ALA A 145 -19.52 55.54 11.82
CA ALA A 145 -19.55 56.83 11.15
C ALA A 145 -20.92 57.52 11.19
N LEU A 146 -22.00 56.81 11.53
CA LEU A 146 -23.38 57.30 11.44
C LEU A 146 -24.18 56.93 12.69
N PRO A 147 -25.15 57.77 13.13
CA PRO A 147 -25.97 57.48 14.30
C PRO A 147 -27.27 56.75 13.96
N GLY A 148 -27.90 56.15 14.97
CA GLY A 148 -29.29 55.67 14.96
C GLY A 148 -29.57 54.52 13.99
N GLU A 149 -30.62 54.61 13.18
CA GLU A 149 -31.04 53.59 12.22
C GLU A 149 -30.01 53.33 11.13
N MET A 150 -29.28 54.36 10.68
CA MET A 150 -28.24 54.20 9.68
C MET A 150 -27.08 53.36 10.21
N GLN A 151 -26.69 53.53 11.47
CA GLN A 151 -25.70 52.74 12.15
C GLN A 151 -26.16 51.27 12.26
N ARG A 152 -27.41 51.03 12.68
CA ARG A 152 -27.97 49.65 12.77
C ARG A 152 -27.99 48.96 11.41
N SER A 153 -28.38 49.67 10.36
CA SER A 153 -28.40 49.15 9.00
C SER A 153 -26.99 48.72 8.51
N LEU A 154 -25.97 49.56 8.75
CA LEU A 154 -24.58 49.24 8.44
C LEU A 154 -24.04 48.08 9.31
N GLY A 155 -24.51 48.00 10.57
CA GLY A 155 -24.21 46.88 11.48
C GLY A 155 -24.70 45.54 10.94
N SER A 156 -25.98 45.50 10.51
CA SER A 156 -26.54 44.31 9.88
C SER A 156 -25.82 43.91 8.57
N LEU A 157 -25.40 44.91 7.78
CA LEU A 157 -24.62 44.64 6.56
C LEU A 157 -23.24 44.09 6.90
N ARG A 158 -22.57 44.57 7.94
CA ARG A 158 -21.29 44.05 8.44
C ARG A 158 -21.43 42.64 8.94
N GLU A 159 -22.48 42.30 9.68
CA GLU A 159 -22.78 40.92 10.13
C GLU A 159 -23.03 40.00 8.96
N ALA A 160 -23.82 40.43 7.98
CA ALA A 160 -24.03 39.67 6.74
C ALA A 160 -22.70 39.46 5.98
N GLN A 161 -21.85 40.45 5.90
CA GLN A 161 -20.52 40.37 5.28
C GLN A 161 -19.63 39.35 6.01
N ASN A 162 -19.58 39.37 7.35
CA ASN A 162 -18.85 38.40 8.17
C ASN A 162 -19.37 36.97 7.95
N THR A 163 -20.68 36.77 7.93
CA THR A 163 -21.31 35.46 7.64
C THR A 163 -20.94 34.99 6.24
N MET A 164 -21.00 35.87 5.23
CA MET A 164 -20.59 35.51 3.85
C MET A 164 -19.10 35.15 3.77
N GLN A 165 -18.25 35.83 4.54
CA GLN A 165 -16.83 35.47 4.63
C GLN A 165 -16.65 34.06 5.21
N GLN A 166 -17.27 33.76 6.35
CA GLN A 166 -17.23 32.44 6.98
C GLN A 166 -17.72 31.33 6.03
N VAL A 167 -18.85 31.55 5.37
CA VAL A 167 -19.39 30.60 4.39
C VAL A 167 -18.43 30.38 3.23
N ASN A 168 -17.78 31.46 2.73
CA ASN A 168 -16.81 31.35 1.66
C ASN A 168 -15.54 30.60 2.09
N GLU A 169 -15.05 30.82 3.31
CA GLU A 169 -13.92 30.10 3.90
C GLU A 169 -14.24 28.61 4.08
N LEU A 170 -15.41 28.29 4.64
CA LEU A 170 -15.88 26.92 4.78
C LEU A 170 -16.06 26.23 3.43
N ALA A 171 -16.61 26.94 2.44
CA ALA A 171 -16.75 26.40 1.08
C ALA A 171 -15.40 26.12 0.42
N ALA A 172 -14.39 27.00 0.62
CA ALA A 172 -13.04 26.79 0.13
C ALA A 172 -12.37 25.59 0.82
N GLN A 173 -12.53 25.47 2.14
CA GLN A 173 -12.04 24.35 2.93
C GLN A 173 -12.69 23.02 2.50
N SER A 174 -14.02 23.01 2.35
CA SER A 174 -14.78 21.84 1.89
C SER A 174 -14.36 21.41 0.48
N ARG A 175 -14.17 22.37 -0.42
CA ARG A 175 -13.69 22.10 -1.79
C ARG A 175 -12.30 21.50 -1.77
N LEU A 176 -11.35 22.09 -1.02
CA LEU A 176 -10.00 21.53 -0.90
C LEU A 176 -10.03 20.13 -0.32
N SER A 177 -10.82 19.90 0.74
CA SER A 177 -10.97 18.59 1.35
C SER A 177 -11.52 17.55 0.37
N SER A 178 -12.54 17.90 -0.41
CA SER A 178 -13.13 17.03 -1.43
C SER A 178 -12.13 16.70 -2.55
N GLU A 179 -11.39 17.69 -3.05
CA GLU A 179 -10.36 17.46 -4.09
C GLU A 179 -9.22 16.58 -3.58
N LEU A 180 -8.75 16.81 -2.34
CA LEU A 180 -7.73 15.98 -1.71
C LEU A 180 -8.24 14.56 -1.47
N HIS A 181 -9.49 14.40 -1.04
CA HIS A 181 -10.12 13.10 -0.85
C HIS A 181 -10.20 12.34 -2.17
N HIS A 182 -10.70 12.97 -3.22
CA HIS A 182 -10.78 12.38 -4.55
C HIS A 182 -9.40 11.97 -5.11
N LEU A 183 -8.39 12.85 -4.97
CA LEU A 183 -7.01 12.54 -5.39
C LEU A 183 -6.43 11.35 -4.61
N ASN A 184 -6.62 11.35 -3.28
CA ASN A 184 -6.16 10.25 -2.43
C ASN A 184 -6.85 8.93 -2.79
N LEU A 185 -8.15 8.95 -2.98
CA LEU A 185 -8.97 7.78 -3.29
C LEU A 185 -8.60 7.16 -4.65
N SER A 186 -8.48 7.99 -5.68
CA SER A 186 -8.04 7.56 -7.01
C SER A 186 -6.64 6.93 -6.98
N THR A 187 -5.71 7.59 -6.29
CA THR A 187 -4.34 7.09 -6.10
C THR A 187 -4.33 5.78 -5.30
N LEU A 188 -5.13 5.70 -4.24
CA LEU A 188 -5.25 4.51 -3.40
C LEU A 188 -5.80 3.32 -4.21
N LEU A 189 -6.88 3.50 -4.94
CA LEU A 189 -7.45 2.44 -5.79
C LEU A 189 -6.45 1.93 -6.83
N THR A 190 -5.71 2.83 -7.47
CA THR A 190 -4.67 2.45 -8.44
C THR A 190 -3.57 1.61 -7.77
N LYS A 191 -3.08 2.03 -6.61
CA LYS A 191 -2.07 1.28 -5.85
C LYS A 191 -2.59 -0.06 -5.35
N LEU A 192 -3.82 -0.11 -4.86
CA LEU A 192 -4.44 -1.37 -4.43
C LEU A 192 -4.62 -2.35 -5.60
N ALA A 193 -5.00 -1.86 -6.78
CA ALA A 193 -5.09 -2.68 -7.99
C ALA A 193 -3.72 -3.21 -8.44
N SER A 194 -2.66 -2.40 -8.34
CA SER A 194 -1.29 -2.87 -8.58
C SER A 194 -0.89 -3.96 -7.59
N ASN A 195 -1.13 -3.75 -6.30
CA ASN A 195 -0.83 -4.75 -5.27
C ASN A 195 -1.62 -6.07 -5.47
N GLN A 196 -2.86 -5.98 -5.99
CA GLN A 196 -3.61 -7.20 -6.36
C GLN A 196 -2.91 -7.99 -7.46
N GLU A 197 -2.37 -7.31 -8.47
CA GLU A 197 -1.67 -7.98 -9.57
C GLU A 197 -0.35 -8.59 -9.07
N ASP A 198 0.40 -7.86 -8.24
CA ASP A 198 1.63 -8.37 -7.63
C ASP A 198 1.36 -9.64 -6.80
N LEU A 199 0.27 -9.68 -6.01
CA LEU A 199 -0.10 -10.87 -5.23
C LEU A 199 -0.54 -12.05 -6.11
N LYS A 200 -1.19 -11.80 -7.25
CA LYS A 200 -1.49 -12.85 -8.23
C LYS A 200 -0.22 -13.40 -8.88
N GLU A 201 0.75 -12.54 -9.15
CA GLU A 201 2.08 -12.94 -9.64
C GLU A 201 2.77 -13.82 -8.60
N VAL A 202 2.85 -13.37 -7.34
CA VAL A 202 3.40 -14.17 -6.23
C VAL A 202 2.72 -15.54 -6.15
N SER A 203 1.39 -15.60 -6.30
CA SER A 203 0.67 -16.87 -6.29
C SER A 203 1.08 -17.80 -7.44
N ARG A 204 1.31 -17.25 -8.65
CA ARG A 204 1.79 -18.02 -9.81
C ARG A 204 3.23 -18.53 -9.60
N GLU A 205 4.12 -17.67 -9.10
CA GLU A 205 5.48 -18.07 -8.78
C GLU A 205 5.53 -19.18 -7.70
N MET A 206 4.65 -19.10 -6.71
CA MET A 206 4.52 -20.14 -5.70
C MET A 206 4.06 -21.48 -6.30
N ASP A 207 3.19 -21.49 -7.31
CA ASP A 207 2.80 -22.71 -8.02
C ASP A 207 3.98 -23.33 -8.78
N GLU A 208 4.84 -22.52 -9.35
CA GLU A 208 6.07 -23.00 -10.01
C GLU A 208 7.08 -23.54 -9.01
N LEU A 209 7.29 -22.84 -7.89
CA LEU A 209 8.16 -23.30 -6.81
C LEU A 209 7.68 -24.61 -6.21
N TYR A 210 6.37 -24.77 -6.02
CA TYR A 210 5.80 -26.04 -5.55
C TYR A 210 6.13 -27.18 -6.51
N ARG A 211 5.93 -27.00 -7.81
CA ARG A 211 6.26 -28.00 -8.84
C ARG A 211 7.75 -28.33 -8.88
N LEU A 212 8.61 -27.32 -8.75
CA LEU A 212 10.06 -27.51 -8.70
C LEU A 212 10.48 -28.30 -7.46
N ALA A 213 9.95 -27.96 -6.29
CA ALA A 213 10.21 -28.66 -5.05
C ALA A 213 9.74 -30.12 -5.12
N GLU A 214 8.54 -30.39 -5.65
CA GLU A 214 8.04 -31.76 -5.85
C GLU A 214 8.91 -32.55 -6.81
N HIS A 215 9.34 -31.93 -7.92
CA HIS A 215 10.28 -32.57 -8.87
C HIS A 215 11.63 -32.91 -8.20
N ASN A 216 12.16 -32.00 -7.38
CA ASN A 216 13.39 -32.21 -6.63
C ASN A 216 13.23 -33.37 -5.62
N ARG A 217 12.09 -33.44 -4.93
CA ARG A 217 11.76 -34.53 -4.01
C ARG A 217 11.73 -35.90 -4.73
N GLN A 218 11.10 -35.95 -5.91
CA GLN A 218 11.02 -37.17 -6.74
C GLN A 218 12.40 -37.58 -7.24
N ASN A 219 13.21 -36.64 -7.74
CA ASN A 219 14.57 -36.91 -8.21
C ASN A 219 15.47 -37.43 -7.08
N ALA A 220 15.40 -36.77 -5.91
CA ALA A 220 16.15 -37.23 -4.74
C ALA A 220 15.73 -38.65 -4.31
N SER A 221 14.43 -38.95 -4.31
CA SER A 221 13.93 -40.31 -4.01
C SER A 221 14.40 -41.37 -5.03
N ALA A 222 14.39 -41.04 -6.32
CA ALA A 222 14.90 -41.92 -7.36
C ALA A 222 16.41 -42.14 -7.25
N SER A 223 17.15 -41.08 -6.92
CA SER A 223 18.60 -41.16 -6.70
C SER A 223 18.95 -42.00 -5.45
N LEU A 224 18.13 -41.88 -4.40
CA LEU A 224 18.24 -42.71 -3.19
C LEU A 224 18.07 -44.20 -3.51
N GLU A 225 17.08 -44.55 -4.32
CA GLU A 225 16.84 -45.93 -4.78
C GLU A 225 18.00 -46.43 -5.63
N THR A 226 18.51 -45.59 -6.53
CA THR A 226 19.69 -45.94 -7.35
C THR A 226 20.92 -46.15 -6.48
N SER A 227 21.15 -45.32 -5.48
CA SER A 227 22.26 -45.47 -4.54
C SER A 227 22.14 -46.75 -3.69
N ARG A 228 20.92 -47.20 -3.36
CA ARG A 228 20.71 -48.49 -2.69
C ARG A 228 21.15 -49.65 -3.60
N LYS A 229 20.72 -49.64 -4.86
CA LYS A 229 21.14 -50.69 -5.85
C LYS A 229 22.64 -50.73 -6.00
N ILE A 230 23.30 -49.56 -6.11
CA ILE A 230 24.78 -49.52 -6.19
C ILE A 230 25.41 -50.12 -4.91
N ALA A 231 24.89 -49.82 -3.72
CA ALA A 231 25.39 -50.38 -2.47
C ALA A 231 25.25 -51.91 -2.42
N ASP A 232 24.13 -52.47 -2.94
CA ASP A 232 23.92 -53.90 -3.03
C ASP A 232 24.90 -54.57 -4.01
N GLU A 233 25.14 -53.96 -5.17
CA GLU A 233 26.13 -54.41 -6.16
C GLU A 233 27.57 -54.38 -5.60
N LEU A 234 27.94 -53.34 -4.87
CA LEU A 234 29.24 -53.26 -4.21
C LEU A 234 29.42 -54.34 -3.16
N THR A 235 28.37 -54.71 -2.45
CA THR A 235 28.36 -55.83 -1.50
C THR A 235 28.55 -57.16 -2.24
N HIS A 236 27.96 -57.32 -3.40
CA HIS A 236 28.16 -58.51 -4.26
C HIS A 236 29.60 -58.58 -4.75
N ILE A 237 30.18 -57.50 -5.26
CA ILE A 237 31.57 -57.42 -5.71
C ILE A 237 32.55 -57.76 -4.56
N ASP A 238 32.32 -57.30 -3.33
CA ASP A 238 33.23 -57.63 -2.19
C ASP A 238 33.23 -59.14 -1.91
N ARG A 239 32.05 -59.83 -2.00
CA ARG A 239 31.95 -61.29 -1.86
C ARG A 239 32.64 -62.03 -3.01
N GLU A 240 32.52 -61.55 -4.26
CA GLU A 240 33.21 -62.15 -5.39
C GLU A 240 34.72 -62.02 -5.25
N MET A 241 35.22 -60.89 -4.79
CA MET A 241 36.65 -60.67 -4.53
C MET A 241 37.17 -61.59 -3.41
N GLU A 242 36.38 -61.86 -2.40
CA GLU A 242 36.69 -62.82 -1.34
C GLU A 242 36.81 -64.25 -1.94
N THR A 243 35.87 -64.66 -2.78
CA THR A 243 35.89 -65.97 -3.49
C THR A 243 37.13 -66.08 -4.38
N ILE A 244 37.50 -65.05 -5.13
CA ILE A 244 38.72 -65.02 -5.96
C ILE A 244 39.96 -65.14 -5.08
N GLY A 245 40.00 -64.52 -3.92
CA GLY A 245 41.06 -64.67 -2.93
C GLY A 245 41.26 -66.12 -2.48
N ASP A 246 40.16 -66.80 -2.09
CA ASP A 246 40.16 -68.21 -1.66
C ASP A 246 40.60 -69.12 -2.78
N MET A 247 40.09 -68.95 -4.01
CA MET A 247 40.52 -69.72 -5.18
C MET A 247 42.03 -69.48 -5.47
N SER A 248 42.54 -68.25 -5.35
CA SER A 248 43.94 -67.96 -5.57
C SER A 248 44.84 -68.68 -4.55
N LEU A 249 44.47 -68.70 -3.28
CA LEU A 249 45.16 -69.48 -2.24
C LEU A 249 45.16 -70.96 -2.49
N SER A 250 44.10 -71.52 -3.04
CA SER A 250 44.01 -72.91 -3.43
C SER A 250 44.92 -73.25 -4.62
N LEU A 251 44.98 -72.31 -5.60
CA LEU A 251 45.89 -72.47 -6.76
C LEU A 251 47.37 -72.35 -6.36
N GLU A 252 47.71 -71.51 -5.42
CA GLU A 252 49.07 -71.35 -4.86
C GLU A 252 49.50 -72.68 -4.22
N LYS A 253 48.63 -73.30 -3.39
CA LYS A 253 48.91 -74.56 -2.78
C LYS A 253 49.10 -75.66 -3.82
N ALA A 254 48.25 -75.69 -4.87
CA ALA A 254 48.38 -76.65 -5.95
C ALA A 254 49.70 -76.45 -6.74
N GLY A 255 50.06 -75.20 -7.05
CA GLY A 255 51.31 -74.89 -7.70
C GLY A 255 52.52 -75.33 -6.89
N THR A 256 52.51 -75.12 -5.58
CA THR A 256 53.60 -75.57 -4.67
C THR A 256 53.69 -77.11 -4.66
N ALA A 257 52.56 -77.82 -4.68
CA ALA A 257 52.55 -79.27 -4.74
C ALA A 257 53.09 -79.82 -6.07
N ILE A 258 52.80 -79.16 -7.21
CA ILE A 258 53.36 -79.47 -8.52
C ILE A 258 54.86 -79.27 -8.54
N ASP A 259 55.34 -78.12 -8.01
CA ASP A 259 56.77 -77.75 -7.94
C ASP A 259 57.55 -78.86 -7.18
N HIS A 260 57.02 -79.30 -6.03
CA HIS A 260 57.64 -80.41 -5.27
C HIS A 260 57.62 -81.74 -6.02
N ALA A 261 56.58 -82.01 -6.79
CA ALA A 261 56.54 -83.25 -7.64
C ALA A 261 57.56 -83.16 -8.77
N VAL A 262 57.74 -81.98 -9.38
CA VAL A 262 58.75 -81.78 -10.43
C VAL A 262 60.16 -81.87 -9.86
N GLU A 263 60.47 -81.40 -8.69
CA GLU A 263 61.75 -81.58 -8.00
C GLU A 263 62.02 -83.09 -7.77
N LEU A 264 61.03 -83.87 -7.37
CA LEU A 264 61.16 -85.32 -7.16
C LEU A 264 61.47 -86.05 -8.50
N ILE A 265 60.76 -85.64 -9.59
CA ILE A 265 60.99 -86.24 -10.92
C ILE A 265 62.38 -85.89 -11.44
N ASP A 266 62.88 -84.62 -11.23
CA ASP A 266 64.21 -84.23 -11.59
C ASP A 266 65.28 -85.04 -10.85
N GLY A 267 65.07 -85.26 -9.55
CA GLY A 267 65.90 -86.14 -8.73
C GLY A 267 65.91 -87.64 -9.22
N ILE A 268 64.80 -88.22 -9.59
CA ILE A 268 64.66 -89.58 -10.16
C ILE A 268 65.37 -89.62 -11.55
N THR A 269 65.25 -88.53 -12.33
CA THR A 269 65.84 -88.45 -13.67
C THR A 269 67.33 -88.40 -13.58
N GLU A 270 67.94 -87.64 -12.65
CA GLU A 270 69.35 -87.56 -12.36
C GLU A 270 69.90 -88.93 -11.93
N GLN A 271 69.20 -89.62 -11.04
CA GLN A 271 69.54 -91.04 -10.66
C GLN A 271 69.46 -91.97 -11.83
N THR A 272 68.43 -91.84 -12.69
CA THR A 272 68.27 -92.70 -13.90
C THR A 272 69.38 -92.45 -14.91
N ASN A 273 69.79 -91.16 -15.11
CA ASN A 273 70.87 -90.80 -15.98
C ASN A 273 72.21 -91.33 -15.48
N LEU A 274 72.46 -91.25 -14.15
CA LEU A 274 73.68 -91.86 -13.54
C LEU A 274 73.66 -93.43 -13.64
N LEU A 275 72.55 -94.05 -13.44
CA LEU A 275 72.37 -95.54 -13.62
C LEU A 275 72.61 -95.92 -15.07
N ALA A 276 72.07 -95.22 -16.03
CA ALA A 276 72.25 -95.43 -17.45
C ALA A 276 73.75 -95.23 -17.89
N LEU A 277 74.39 -94.21 -17.36
CA LEU A 277 75.82 -93.91 -17.58
C LEU A 277 76.71 -95.06 -17.03
N ASN A 278 76.42 -95.52 -15.82
CA ASN A 278 77.13 -96.67 -15.24
C ASN A 278 76.88 -97.98 -16.01
N ALA A 279 75.67 -98.23 -16.50
CA ALA A 279 75.35 -99.34 -17.33
C ALA A 279 76.05 -99.31 -18.72
N ALA A 280 76.11 -98.13 -19.32
CA ALA A 280 76.84 -97.88 -20.57
C ALA A 280 78.35 -98.17 -20.42
N ILE A 281 78.94 -97.69 -19.30
CA ILE A 281 80.36 -97.93 -18.97
C ILE A 281 80.59 -99.43 -18.81
N GLU A 282 79.79 -100.16 -18.08
CA GLU A 282 79.96 -101.60 -17.85
C GLU A 282 79.66 -102.44 -19.13
N ALA A 283 78.71 -102.01 -19.95
CA ALA A 283 78.41 -102.60 -21.25
C ALA A 283 79.59 -102.41 -22.21
N ALA A 284 80.24 -101.30 -22.21
CA ALA A 284 81.47 -101.03 -22.97
C ALA A 284 82.67 -101.87 -22.47
N ARG A 285 82.71 -102.15 -21.19
CA ARG A 285 83.70 -103.01 -20.55
C ARG A 285 83.55 -104.47 -20.88
N ALA A 286 82.33 -104.93 -21.17
CA ALA A 286 81.98 -106.32 -21.55
C ALA A 286 82.27 -106.64 -23.04
N GLY A 287 82.73 -105.63 -23.83
CA GLY A 287 83.11 -105.85 -25.23
C GLY A 287 81.94 -106.27 -26.14
N GLU A 288 82.17 -107.20 -27.08
CA GLU A 288 81.16 -107.62 -28.05
C GLU A 288 79.90 -108.25 -27.40
N VAL A 289 80.04 -108.84 -26.22
CA VAL A 289 78.86 -109.49 -25.51
C VAL A 289 77.98 -108.41 -24.91
N GLY A 290 78.50 -107.22 -24.60
CA GLY A 290 77.82 -106.08 -23.99
C GLY A 290 77.08 -105.13 -24.98
N ARG A 291 77.22 -105.34 -26.28
CA ARG A 291 76.79 -104.38 -27.32
C ARG A 291 75.25 -104.06 -27.30
N GLY A 292 74.41 -105.09 -27.04
CA GLY A 292 72.97 -104.93 -26.90
C GLY A 292 72.56 -104.11 -25.64
N PHE A 293 73.33 -104.34 -24.54
CA PHE A 293 73.11 -103.53 -23.29
C PHE A 293 73.60 -102.07 -23.42
N ALA A 294 74.64 -101.85 -24.19
CA ALA A 294 75.16 -100.49 -24.45
C ALA A 294 74.08 -99.62 -25.19
N VAL A 295 73.39 -100.18 -26.21
CA VAL A 295 72.33 -99.50 -26.95
C VAL A 295 71.14 -99.16 -26.04
N VAL A 296 70.75 -100.12 -25.15
CA VAL A 296 69.64 -99.86 -24.18
C VAL A 296 70.07 -98.78 -23.16
N ALA A 297 71.28 -98.86 -22.65
CA ALA A 297 71.82 -97.85 -21.73
C ALA A 297 71.87 -96.40 -22.34
N ASP A 298 72.35 -96.27 -23.58
CA ASP A 298 72.32 -95.00 -24.28
C ASP A 298 70.91 -94.51 -24.56
N GLU A 299 69.94 -95.37 -24.85
CA GLU A 299 68.48 -95.02 -25.04
C GLU A 299 67.83 -94.52 -23.72
N VAL A 300 68.16 -95.24 -22.61
CA VAL A 300 67.70 -94.82 -21.26
C VAL A 300 68.31 -93.51 -20.88
N ARG A 301 69.58 -93.27 -21.20
CA ARG A 301 70.28 -92.00 -20.98
C ARG A 301 69.65 -90.88 -21.76
N LYS A 302 69.35 -91.03 -23.04
CA LYS A 302 68.65 -90.03 -23.87
C LYS A 302 67.23 -89.75 -23.33
N LEU A 303 66.50 -90.81 -22.86
CA LEU A 303 65.17 -90.67 -22.25
C LEU A 303 65.28 -89.81 -20.95
N ALA A 304 66.31 -90.08 -20.11
CA ALA A 304 66.53 -89.28 -18.91
C ALA A 304 66.83 -87.83 -19.26
N GLU A 305 67.76 -87.57 -20.27
CA GLU A 305 68.03 -86.17 -20.75
C GLU A 305 66.76 -85.51 -21.27
N HIS A 306 65.87 -86.22 -22.04
CA HIS A 306 64.61 -85.64 -22.53
C HIS A 306 63.65 -85.42 -21.40
N THR A 307 63.57 -86.28 -20.39
CA THR A 307 62.69 -86.14 -19.19
C THR A 307 63.13 -84.90 -18.40
N ARG A 308 64.46 -84.67 -18.21
CA ARG A 308 65.01 -83.48 -17.53
C ARG A 308 64.71 -82.20 -18.26
N SER A 309 64.79 -82.22 -19.60
CA SER A 309 64.35 -81.05 -20.40
C SER A 309 62.91 -80.69 -20.22
N THR A 310 62.02 -81.75 -20.17
CA THR A 310 60.59 -81.59 -19.99
C THR A 310 60.22 -81.13 -18.55
N THR A 311 60.91 -81.66 -17.52
CA THR A 311 60.72 -81.19 -16.13
C THR A 311 61.15 -79.72 -15.94
N THR A 312 62.22 -79.34 -16.58
CA THR A 312 62.68 -77.89 -16.59
C THR A 312 61.63 -76.97 -17.23
N GLN A 313 60.98 -77.45 -18.35
CA GLN A 313 59.91 -76.65 -18.98
C GLN A 313 58.68 -76.58 -18.07
N VAL A 314 58.28 -77.69 -17.39
CA VAL A 314 57.16 -77.68 -16.44
C VAL A 314 57.44 -76.75 -15.25
N SER A 315 58.66 -76.78 -14.67
CA SER A 315 59.08 -75.91 -13.60
C SER A 315 58.93 -74.44 -13.98
N ASN A 316 59.36 -74.06 -15.21
CA ASN A 316 59.20 -72.68 -15.70
C ASN A 316 57.71 -72.28 -15.83
N ILE A 317 56.85 -73.18 -16.30
CA ILE A 317 55.39 -72.91 -16.38
C ILE A 317 54.79 -72.75 -15.00
N VAL A 318 55.20 -73.58 -14.01
CA VAL A 318 54.73 -73.48 -12.61
C VAL A 318 55.16 -72.14 -11.99
N ALA A 319 56.43 -71.72 -12.21
CA ALA A 319 56.91 -70.43 -11.71
C ALA A 319 56.12 -69.27 -12.32
N ASP A 320 55.84 -69.28 -13.65
CA ASP A 320 55.00 -68.25 -14.29
C ASP A 320 53.56 -68.28 -13.72
N LEU A 321 52.99 -69.44 -13.48
CA LEU A 321 51.66 -69.62 -12.86
C LEU A 321 51.64 -69.04 -11.44
N GLN A 322 52.64 -69.36 -10.60
CA GLN A 322 52.76 -68.78 -9.24
C GLN A 322 52.86 -67.25 -9.27
N GLN A 323 53.65 -66.68 -10.18
CA GLN A 323 53.74 -65.22 -10.35
C GLN A 323 52.39 -64.62 -10.74
N ARG A 324 51.64 -65.26 -11.64
CA ARG A 324 50.29 -64.81 -12.04
C ARG A 324 49.28 -64.88 -10.87
N ILE A 325 49.35 -65.89 -10.04
CA ILE A 325 48.54 -66.06 -8.85
C ILE A 325 48.81 -64.90 -7.86
N LEU A 326 50.08 -64.60 -7.58
CA LEU A 326 50.48 -63.47 -6.72
C LEU A 326 49.91 -62.14 -7.24
N MET A 327 50.03 -61.89 -8.55
CA MET A 327 49.47 -60.67 -9.17
C MET A 327 47.93 -60.66 -9.04
N MET A 328 47.23 -61.79 -9.13
CA MET A 328 45.79 -61.89 -8.97
C MET A 328 45.36 -61.58 -7.53
N VAL A 329 46.08 -62.07 -6.52
CA VAL A 329 45.83 -61.76 -5.09
C VAL A 329 46.02 -60.26 -4.83
N GLN A 330 47.12 -59.68 -5.35
CA GLN A 330 47.37 -58.23 -5.17
C GLN A 330 46.28 -57.38 -5.82
N LYS A 331 45.86 -57.71 -7.05
CA LYS A 331 44.78 -56.98 -7.75
C LYS A 331 43.43 -57.13 -7.04
N SER A 332 43.09 -58.31 -6.55
CA SER A 332 41.89 -58.55 -5.78
C SER A 332 41.88 -57.73 -4.48
N ALA A 333 42.98 -57.69 -3.74
CA ALA A 333 43.10 -56.89 -2.54
C ALA A 333 42.94 -55.36 -2.85
N ALA A 334 43.56 -54.88 -3.94
CA ALA A 334 43.42 -53.50 -4.38
C ALA A 334 41.95 -53.15 -4.76
N LEU A 335 41.27 -54.04 -5.48
CA LEU A 335 39.84 -53.88 -5.83
C LEU A 335 38.94 -53.84 -4.58
N ARG A 336 39.20 -54.67 -3.58
CA ARG A 336 38.45 -54.63 -2.29
C ARG A 336 38.61 -53.27 -1.59
N VAL A 337 39.82 -52.69 -1.55
CA VAL A 337 40.04 -51.34 -1.00
C VAL A 337 39.22 -50.31 -1.78
N GLN A 338 39.29 -50.36 -3.11
CA GLN A 338 38.52 -49.45 -3.97
C GLN A 338 37.02 -49.58 -3.78
N THR A 339 36.49 -50.81 -3.72
CA THR A 339 35.07 -51.10 -3.46
C THR A 339 34.61 -50.49 -2.13
N ARG A 340 35.40 -50.62 -1.07
CA ARG A 340 35.10 -49.97 0.22
C ARG A 340 35.09 -48.46 0.14
N THR A 341 36.02 -47.84 -0.56
CA THR A 341 36.03 -46.38 -0.76
C THR A 341 34.77 -45.95 -1.50
N ILE A 342 34.39 -46.63 -2.58
CA ILE A 342 33.16 -46.32 -3.32
C ILE A 342 31.92 -46.51 -2.43
N SER A 343 31.89 -47.58 -1.60
CA SER A 343 30.79 -47.85 -0.66
C SER A 343 30.60 -46.69 0.34
N THR A 344 31.70 -46.12 0.84
CA THR A 344 31.64 -44.94 1.71
C THR A 344 31.02 -43.74 0.97
N THR A 345 31.50 -43.45 -0.25
CA THR A 345 30.95 -42.36 -1.07
C THR A 345 29.48 -42.55 -1.40
N VAL A 346 29.05 -43.78 -1.70
CA VAL A 346 27.63 -44.09 -1.95
C VAL A 346 26.78 -43.89 -0.69
N ASN A 347 27.30 -44.19 0.49
CA ASN A 347 26.60 -43.90 1.74
C ASN A 347 26.46 -42.38 1.97
N GLU A 348 27.48 -41.58 1.67
CA GLU A 348 27.39 -40.12 1.71
C GLU A 348 26.33 -39.58 0.75
N PHE A 349 26.26 -40.09 -0.49
CA PHE A 349 25.21 -39.76 -1.45
C PHE A 349 23.82 -40.10 -0.94
N LYS A 350 23.63 -41.26 -0.27
CA LYS A 350 22.35 -41.63 0.34
C LYS A 350 21.91 -40.59 1.38
N HIS A 351 22.80 -40.07 2.22
CA HIS A 351 22.51 -39.01 3.16
C HIS A 351 22.16 -37.70 2.44
N HIS A 352 22.94 -37.28 1.46
CA HIS A 352 22.67 -36.05 0.70
C HIS A 352 21.34 -36.09 -0.04
N PHE A 353 20.97 -37.24 -0.64
CA PHE A 353 19.66 -37.35 -1.31
C PHE A 353 18.51 -37.41 -0.31
N ALA A 354 18.69 -38.01 0.87
CA ALA A 354 17.69 -37.96 1.94
C ALA A 354 17.47 -36.51 2.43
N ASP A 355 18.52 -35.78 2.67
CA ASP A 355 18.48 -34.35 3.07
C ASP A 355 17.82 -33.49 1.99
N THR A 356 18.15 -33.73 0.72
CA THR A 356 17.54 -33.05 -0.42
C THR A 356 16.04 -33.33 -0.50
N ALA A 357 15.62 -34.58 -0.33
CA ALA A 357 14.20 -34.93 -0.33
C ALA A 357 13.45 -34.28 0.85
N GLN A 358 14.07 -34.23 2.02
CA GLN A 358 13.52 -33.55 3.21
C GLN A 358 13.39 -32.05 2.96
N SER A 359 14.46 -31.38 2.52
CA SER A 359 14.47 -29.94 2.23
C SER A 359 13.44 -29.55 1.17
N ALA A 360 13.27 -30.38 0.16
CA ALA A 360 12.22 -30.21 -0.85
C ALA A 360 10.82 -30.31 -0.22
N GLY A 361 10.60 -31.26 0.69
CA GLY A 361 9.35 -31.37 1.45
C GLY A 361 9.06 -30.16 2.34
N GLU A 362 10.07 -29.64 3.03
CA GLU A 362 9.97 -28.42 3.84
C GLU A 362 9.68 -27.18 2.97
N THR A 363 10.31 -27.10 1.79
CA THR A 363 10.02 -26.06 0.81
C THR A 363 8.56 -26.11 0.35
N MET A 364 8.00 -27.28 0.08
CA MET A 364 6.59 -27.43 -0.30
C MET A 364 5.64 -26.93 0.80
N LEU A 365 5.93 -27.21 2.07
CA LEU A 365 5.14 -26.71 3.20
C LEU A 365 5.22 -25.18 3.33
N MET A 366 6.41 -24.61 3.13
CA MET A 366 6.60 -23.16 3.14
C MET A 366 5.86 -22.48 1.99
N VAL A 367 5.92 -23.05 0.78
CA VAL A 367 5.17 -22.56 -0.38
C VAL A 367 3.66 -22.60 -0.13
N ASP A 368 3.14 -23.69 0.45
CA ASP A 368 1.72 -23.78 0.80
C ASP A 368 1.30 -22.68 1.80
N HIS A 369 2.14 -22.39 2.79
CA HIS A 369 1.92 -21.28 3.72
C HIS A 369 1.90 -19.91 3.02
N VAL A 370 2.88 -19.63 2.15
CA VAL A 370 2.94 -18.36 1.40
C VAL A 370 1.74 -18.21 0.46
N LYS A 371 1.26 -19.29 -0.17
CA LYS A 371 0.04 -19.26 -1.00
C LYS A 371 -1.20 -18.88 -0.19
N ASP A 372 -1.36 -19.44 0.99
CA ASP A 372 -2.49 -19.10 1.87
C ASP A 372 -2.42 -17.64 2.35
N LEU A 373 -1.23 -17.15 2.70
CA LEU A 373 -1.01 -15.74 3.05
C LEU A 373 -1.32 -14.81 1.86
N ALA A 374 -0.85 -15.15 0.67
CA ALA A 374 -1.09 -14.37 -0.54
C ALA A 374 -2.61 -14.32 -0.85
N PHE A 375 -3.31 -15.43 -0.74
CA PHE A 375 -4.76 -15.47 -0.91
C PHE A 375 -5.49 -14.63 0.14
N ALA A 376 -5.15 -14.77 1.42
CA ALA A 376 -5.75 -13.96 2.49
C ALA A 376 -5.53 -12.47 2.27
N SER A 377 -4.31 -12.07 1.87
CA SER A 377 -3.97 -10.68 1.53
C SER A 377 -4.75 -10.18 0.33
N LEU A 378 -4.89 -11.00 -0.71
CA LEU A 378 -5.67 -10.67 -1.89
C LEU A 378 -7.17 -10.49 -1.58
N ALA A 379 -7.74 -11.36 -0.74
CA ALA A 379 -9.13 -11.24 -0.29
C ALA A 379 -9.35 -9.97 0.55
N LYS A 380 -8.40 -9.59 1.40
CA LYS A 380 -8.44 -8.32 2.16
C LYS A 380 -8.38 -7.11 1.23
N LEU A 381 -7.49 -7.14 0.22
CA LEU A 381 -7.39 -6.07 -0.78
C LEU A 381 -8.69 -5.92 -1.59
N ASP A 382 -9.33 -7.03 -1.95
CA ASP A 382 -10.63 -6.99 -2.64
C ASP A 382 -11.70 -6.28 -1.79
N HIS A 383 -11.74 -6.55 -0.48
CA HIS A 383 -12.69 -5.88 0.44
C HIS A 383 -12.34 -4.41 0.66
N LEU A 384 -11.05 -4.05 0.73
CA LEU A 384 -10.64 -2.64 0.79
C LEU A 384 -11.10 -1.88 -0.46
N ILE A 385 -10.86 -2.43 -1.66
CA ILE A 385 -11.31 -1.82 -2.91
C ILE A 385 -12.84 -1.73 -2.95
N TYR A 386 -13.54 -2.77 -2.49
CA TYR A 386 -15.00 -2.80 -2.42
C TYR A 386 -15.54 -1.68 -1.52
N LEU A 387 -14.96 -1.46 -0.34
CA LEU A 387 -15.34 -0.38 0.59
C LEU A 387 -15.01 1.00 0.00
N GLN A 388 -13.84 1.18 -0.64
CA GLN A 388 -13.52 2.45 -1.28
C GLN A 388 -14.50 2.78 -2.42
N ARG A 389 -14.91 1.79 -3.20
CA ARG A 389 -15.96 1.96 -4.23
C ARG A 389 -17.32 2.24 -3.61
N ALA A 390 -17.61 1.69 -2.42
CA ALA A 390 -18.83 2.01 -1.68
C ALA A 390 -18.89 3.47 -1.25
N TYR A 391 -17.76 4.05 -0.81
CA TYR A 391 -17.68 5.49 -0.49
C TYR A 391 -17.94 6.34 -1.72
N ILE A 392 -17.32 6.02 -2.87
CA ILE A 392 -17.58 6.73 -4.14
C ILE A 392 -19.06 6.62 -4.52
N ALA A 393 -19.64 5.41 -4.51
CA ALA A 393 -21.02 5.18 -4.87
C ALA A 393 -22.05 5.88 -3.95
N THR A 394 -21.65 6.11 -2.69
CA THR A 394 -22.47 6.82 -1.70
C THR A 394 -22.39 8.34 -1.89
N GLU A 395 -21.18 8.87 -2.17
CA GLU A 395 -20.97 10.31 -2.42
C GLU A 395 -21.48 10.73 -3.79
N HIS A 396 -21.32 9.84 -4.80
CA HIS A 396 -21.68 10.06 -6.20
C HIS A 396 -22.58 8.94 -6.72
N PRO A 397 -23.89 8.95 -6.38
CA PRO A 397 -24.84 7.91 -6.83
C PRO A 397 -25.01 7.80 -8.34
N ASP A 398 -24.57 8.80 -9.09
CA ASP A 398 -24.57 8.84 -10.56
C ASP A 398 -23.36 8.12 -11.18
N ASP A 399 -22.32 7.77 -10.39
CA ASP A 399 -21.18 7.00 -10.83
C ASP A 399 -21.57 5.53 -11.04
N GLN A 400 -21.94 5.19 -12.26
CA GLN A 400 -22.40 3.84 -12.63
C GLN A 400 -21.33 2.76 -12.44
N GLU A 401 -20.03 3.10 -12.57
CA GLU A 401 -18.94 2.14 -12.33
C GLU A 401 -18.87 1.76 -10.86
N ALA A 402 -18.83 2.74 -9.98
CA ALA A 402 -18.77 2.52 -8.54
C ALA A 402 -20.04 1.81 -8.03
N VAL A 403 -21.21 2.25 -8.47
CA VAL A 403 -22.51 1.64 -8.10
C VAL A 403 -22.58 0.18 -8.56
N THR A 404 -22.14 -0.13 -9.79
CA THR A 404 -22.16 -1.50 -10.31
C THR A 404 -21.18 -2.39 -9.55
N ALA A 405 -20.00 -1.88 -9.23
CA ALA A 405 -18.96 -2.64 -8.52
C ALA A 405 -19.43 -3.12 -7.13
N VAL A 406 -20.27 -2.35 -6.45
CA VAL A 406 -20.78 -2.69 -5.12
C VAL A 406 -22.06 -3.55 -5.13
N GLN A 407 -22.58 -3.92 -6.31
CA GLN A 407 -23.72 -4.85 -6.41
C GLN A 407 -23.33 -6.31 -6.15
N THR A 408 -22.04 -6.66 -6.30
CA THR A 408 -21.55 -8.01 -6.05
C THR A 408 -21.91 -8.45 -4.63
N ASP A 409 -22.57 -9.59 -4.50
CA ASP A 409 -22.90 -10.16 -3.20
C ASP A 409 -21.74 -10.96 -2.60
N HIS A 410 -21.91 -11.36 -1.34
CA HIS A 410 -20.89 -12.08 -0.57
C HIS A 410 -20.59 -13.49 -1.10
N GLN A 411 -21.44 -14.10 -1.93
CA GLN A 411 -21.23 -15.44 -2.49
C GLN A 411 -20.41 -15.39 -3.79
N HIS A 412 -20.61 -14.33 -4.59
CA HIS A 412 -20.00 -14.17 -5.90
C HIS A 412 -18.69 -13.37 -5.89
N CYS A 413 -18.30 -12.77 -4.76
CA CYS A 413 -16.98 -12.20 -4.63
C CYS A 413 -15.91 -13.31 -4.53
N ARG A 414 -14.62 -12.97 -4.71
CA ARG A 414 -13.52 -13.95 -4.66
C ARG A 414 -13.49 -14.74 -3.34
N LEU A 415 -13.66 -14.07 -2.20
CA LEU A 415 -13.72 -14.72 -0.90
C LEU A 415 -14.92 -15.67 -0.81
N GLY A 416 -16.08 -15.26 -1.33
CA GLY A 416 -17.26 -16.11 -1.38
C GLY A 416 -17.06 -17.35 -2.22
N GLN A 417 -16.57 -17.21 -3.43
CA GLN A 417 -16.26 -18.35 -4.30
C GLN A 417 -15.26 -19.33 -3.63
N TRP A 418 -14.22 -18.81 -2.99
CA TRP A 418 -13.26 -19.63 -2.24
C TRP A 418 -13.90 -20.32 -1.04
N TYR A 419 -14.81 -19.62 -0.32
CA TYR A 419 -15.48 -20.15 0.86
C TYR A 419 -16.50 -21.24 0.50
N TYR A 420 -17.38 -21.01 -0.47
CA TYR A 420 -18.50 -21.92 -0.74
C TYR A 420 -18.14 -23.07 -1.68
N GLU A 421 -17.32 -22.84 -2.70
CA GLU A 421 -17.07 -23.79 -3.79
C GLU A 421 -15.58 -24.10 -4.02
N GLY A 422 -14.68 -23.24 -3.56
CA GLY A 422 -13.26 -23.28 -3.86
C GLY A 422 -12.41 -24.15 -2.93
N LEU A 423 -11.09 -23.98 -3.09
CA LEU A 423 -10.08 -24.68 -2.29
C LEU A 423 -10.21 -24.37 -0.78
N GLY A 424 -10.74 -23.23 -0.40
CA GLY A 424 -10.97 -22.86 0.99
C GLY A 424 -11.82 -23.89 1.72
N ARG A 425 -12.95 -24.28 1.15
CA ARG A 425 -13.83 -25.29 1.72
C ARG A 425 -13.12 -26.63 1.93
N GLN A 426 -12.29 -27.04 0.98
CA GLN A 426 -11.56 -28.31 1.07
C GLN A 426 -10.49 -28.29 2.15
N THR A 427 -9.80 -27.15 2.29
CA THR A 427 -8.60 -27.03 3.10
C THR A 427 -8.87 -26.51 4.51
N PHE A 428 -9.78 -25.54 4.66
CA PHE A 428 -10.00 -24.79 5.91
C PHE A 428 -11.30 -25.14 6.64
N SER A 429 -12.21 -25.92 6.04
CA SER A 429 -13.53 -26.18 6.64
C SER A 429 -13.49 -26.83 8.03
N LYS A 430 -12.38 -27.46 8.40
CA LYS A 430 -12.16 -28.06 9.73
C LYS A 430 -11.54 -27.11 10.76
N MET A 431 -11.22 -25.88 10.36
CA MET A 431 -10.62 -24.89 11.26
C MET A 431 -11.69 -24.24 12.13
N PRO A 432 -11.40 -23.93 13.41
CA PRO A 432 -12.36 -23.32 14.34
C PRO A 432 -12.91 -21.96 13.88
N SER A 433 -12.10 -21.18 13.16
CA SER A 433 -12.48 -19.84 12.65
C SER A 433 -13.28 -19.90 11.35
N TRP A 434 -13.31 -21.06 10.66
CA TRP A 434 -14.01 -21.20 9.39
C TRP A 434 -15.52 -20.82 9.46
N PRO A 435 -16.34 -21.41 10.34
CA PRO A 435 -17.77 -21.10 10.39
C PRO A 435 -18.06 -19.67 10.86
N LYS A 436 -17.11 -19.01 11.50
CA LYS A 436 -17.26 -17.63 11.99
C LYS A 436 -17.15 -16.61 10.87
N LEU A 437 -16.46 -16.93 9.75
CA LEU A 437 -16.15 -16.01 8.66
C LEU A 437 -17.41 -15.59 7.87
N GLU A 438 -18.41 -16.45 7.75
CA GLU A 438 -19.58 -16.21 6.90
C GLU A 438 -20.41 -15.01 7.35
N SER A 439 -20.68 -14.90 8.65
CA SER A 439 -21.56 -13.86 9.20
C SER A 439 -21.02 -12.44 8.96
N PRO A 440 -19.79 -12.08 9.36
CA PRO A 440 -19.23 -10.76 9.10
C PRO A 440 -19.03 -10.51 7.60
N HIS A 441 -18.67 -11.50 6.81
CA HIS A 441 -18.52 -11.34 5.37
C HIS A 441 -19.85 -10.96 4.69
N ARG A 442 -20.94 -11.63 5.03
CA ARG A 442 -22.28 -11.30 4.55
C ARG A 442 -22.71 -9.89 4.99
N GLU A 443 -22.40 -9.50 6.24
CA GLU A 443 -22.73 -8.18 6.79
C GLU A 443 -22.01 -7.05 6.04
N VAL A 444 -20.73 -7.21 5.66
CA VAL A 444 -20.01 -6.20 4.84
C VAL A 444 -20.83 -5.87 3.59
N HIS A 445 -21.20 -6.90 2.81
CA HIS A 445 -21.94 -6.70 1.55
C HIS A 445 -23.35 -6.16 1.76
N ALA A 446 -24.04 -6.60 2.82
CA ALA A 446 -25.39 -6.12 3.15
C ALA A 446 -25.38 -4.65 3.59
N ALA A 447 -24.45 -4.26 4.45
CA ALA A 447 -24.32 -2.91 4.96
C ALA A 447 -23.91 -1.92 3.86
N VAL A 448 -22.97 -2.28 2.99
CA VAL A 448 -22.59 -1.45 1.82
C VAL A 448 -23.80 -1.19 0.91
N ARG A 449 -24.54 -2.23 0.54
CA ARG A 449 -25.73 -2.06 -0.32
C ARG A 449 -26.79 -1.19 0.33
N ALA A 450 -26.99 -1.34 1.65
CA ALA A 450 -27.94 -0.51 2.40
C ALA A 450 -27.50 0.96 2.48
N ALA A 451 -26.19 1.24 2.58
CA ALA A 451 -25.65 2.60 2.54
C ALA A 451 -25.88 3.26 1.18
N VAL A 452 -25.52 2.56 0.09
CA VAL A 452 -25.66 3.06 -1.28
C VAL A 452 -27.14 3.27 -1.64
N GLU A 453 -28.04 2.40 -1.18
CA GLU A 453 -29.48 2.60 -1.37
C GLU A 453 -30.00 3.82 -0.61
N ALA A 454 -29.59 4.00 0.65
CA ALA A 454 -29.96 5.18 1.44
C ALA A 454 -29.41 6.49 0.85
N ALA A 455 -28.28 6.44 0.14
CA ALA A 455 -27.66 7.61 -0.50
C ALA A 455 -28.45 8.13 -1.72
N ARG A 456 -29.45 7.39 -2.21
CA ARG A 456 -30.36 7.86 -3.28
C ARG A 456 -31.42 8.82 -2.78
N ASP A 457 -31.67 8.84 -1.45
CA ASP A 457 -32.60 9.75 -0.82
C ASP A 457 -31.95 11.13 -0.60
N ASP A 458 -32.75 12.15 -0.25
CA ASP A 458 -32.27 13.53 -0.04
C ASP A 458 -31.53 13.70 1.30
N TRP A 459 -30.42 13.02 1.46
CA TRP A 459 -29.58 13.06 2.66
C TRP A 459 -28.91 14.44 2.89
N LYS A 460 -28.84 15.28 1.83
CA LYS A 460 -28.26 16.64 1.95
C LYS A 460 -29.14 17.58 2.76
N ASN A 461 -30.42 17.31 2.84
CA ASN A 461 -31.41 18.10 3.57
C ASN A 461 -32.06 17.33 4.74
N ASP A 462 -31.79 16.02 4.91
CA ASP A 462 -32.28 15.22 6.04
C ASP A 462 -31.13 14.55 6.79
N GLU A 463 -30.79 15.09 7.96
CA GLU A 463 -29.74 14.59 8.84
C GLU A 463 -29.93 13.12 9.26
N ARG A 464 -31.19 12.65 9.38
CA ARG A 464 -31.48 11.25 9.74
C ARG A 464 -31.06 10.28 8.65
N ILE A 465 -31.18 10.69 7.38
CA ILE A 465 -30.70 9.87 6.25
C ILE A 465 -29.18 9.83 6.26
N LEU A 466 -28.53 10.96 6.48
CA LEU A 466 -27.07 11.04 6.61
C LEU A 466 -26.56 10.14 7.73
N GLU A 467 -27.16 10.21 8.93
CA GLU A 467 -26.80 9.34 10.06
C GLU A 467 -26.98 7.85 9.73
N LYS A 468 -28.06 7.50 9.02
CA LYS A 468 -28.31 6.14 8.57
C LYS A 468 -27.24 5.63 7.60
N ILE A 469 -26.82 6.44 6.63
CA ILE A 469 -25.73 6.13 5.70
C ILE A 469 -24.44 5.86 6.48
N LEU A 470 -24.06 6.79 7.37
CA LEU A 470 -22.87 6.69 8.19
C LEU A 470 -22.87 5.43 9.06
N ALA A 471 -24.01 5.10 9.69
CA ALA A 471 -24.18 3.91 10.51
C ALA A 471 -24.02 2.61 9.68
N HIS A 472 -24.48 2.58 8.43
CA HIS A 472 -24.28 1.44 7.55
C HIS A 472 -22.82 1.28 7.14
N LEU A 473 -22.13 2.37 6.76
CA LEU A 473 -20.71 2.34 6.39
C LEU A 473 -19.83 1.94 7.58
N GLN A 474 -20.09 2.47 8.79
CA GLN A 474 -19.38 2.07 10.01
C GLN A 474 -19.56 0.57 10.32
N ARG A 475 -20.75 0.02 10.10
CA ARG A 475 -21.01 -1.41 10.23
C ARG A 475 -20.25 -2.23 9.22
N ALA A 476 -20.18 -1.78 7.97
CA ALA A 476 -19.40 -2.44 6.92
C ALA A 476 -17.91 -2.47 7.27
N GLU A 477 -17.35 -1.36 7.76
CA GLU A 477 -15.95 -1.28 8.21
C GLU A 477 -15.66 -2.22 9.39
N HIS A 478 -16.52 -2.21 10.41
CA HIS A 478 -16.35 -3.09 11.56
C HIS A 478 -16.36 -4.56 11.16
N SER A 479 -17.34 -4.96 10.34
CA SER A 479 -17.44 -6.33 9.84
C SER A 479 -16.28 -6.71 8.91
N SER A 480 -15.78 -5.78 8.11
CA SER A 480 -14.58 -5.99 7.28
C SER A 480 -13.32 -6.24 8.13
N ALA A 481 -13.15 -5.49 9.22
CA ALA A 481 -12.04 -5.71 10.17
C ALA A 481 -12.12 -7.10 10.82
N GLU A 482 -13.32 -7.58 11.13
CA GLU A 482 -13.55 -8.93 11.64
C GLU A 482 -13.22 -10.01 10.60
N VAL A 483 -13.62 -9.81 9.34
CA VAL A 483 -13.23 -10.68 8.21
C VAL A 483 -11.72 -10.78 8.09
N PHE A 484 -11.00 -9.66 8.17
CA PHE A 484 -9.53 -9.63 8.08
C PHE A 484 -8.89 -10.43 9.22
N HIS A 485 -9.35 -10.22 10.44
CA HIS A 485 -8.88 -10.96 11.60
C HIS A 485 -9.09 -12.47 11.44
N LEU A 486 -10.28 -12.89 11.00
CA LEU A 486 -10.60 -14.30 10.82
C LEU A 486 -9.81 -14.97 9.69
N LEU A 487 -9.51 -14.26 8.60
CA LEU A 487 -8.62 -14.74 7.54
C LEU A 487 -7.21 -14.99 8.08
N ASP A 488 -6.67 -14.09 8.91
CA ASP A 488 -5.36 -14.28 9.55
C ASP A 488 -5.37 -15.44 10.55
N GLU A 489 -6.46 -15.61 11.29
CA GLU A 489 -6.61 -16.76 12.19
C GLU A 489 -6.66 -18.08 11.44
N LEU A 490 -7.40 -18.17 10.33
CA LEU A 490 -7.46 -19.37 9.50
C LEU A 490 -6.09 -19.80 9.01
N VAL A 491 -5.29 -18.86 8.49
CA VAL A 491 -3.92 -19.16 8.05
C VAL A 491 -3.07 -19.65 9.24
N ARG A 492 -3.16 -18.98 10.39
CA ARG A 492 -2.44 -19.42 11.60
C ARG A 492 -2.91 -20.78 12.12
N GLU A 493 -4.20 -21.06 12.10
CA GLU A 493 -4.75 -22.35 12.53
C GLU A 493 -4.26 -23.50 11.65
N LYS A 494 -4.14 -23.29 10.32
CA LYS A 494 -3.62 -24.28 9.38
C LYS A 494 -2.13 -24.55 9.60
N HIS A 495 -1.31 -23.50 9.69
CA HIS A 495 0.16 -23.60 9.68
C HIS A 495 0.78 -23.59 11.07
N GLY A 496 0.14 -23.03 12.09
CA GLY A 496 0.63 -23.02 13.47
C GLY A 496 0.69 -24.40 14.11
N ARG A 497 -0.11 -25.35 13.65
CA ARG A 497 0.01 -26.77 14.01
C ARG A 497 1.26 -27.42 13.38
N SER A 498 1.71 -26.91 12.24
CA SER A 498 2.92 -27.39 11.54
C SER A 498 4.20 -26.93 12.24
N GLU A 499 4.25 -25.69 12.74
CA GLU A 499 5.43 -25.16 13.46
C GLU A 499 5.71 -25.89 14.79
N SER A 500 4.68 -26.38 15.47
CA SER A 500 4.86 -27.17 16.70
C SER A 500 5.43 -28.56 16.43
N SER A 501 5.27 -29.08 15.21
CA SER A 501 5.87 -30.37 14.78
C SER A 501 7.29 -30.20 14.22
N MET A 502 7.65 -29.05 13.68
CA MET A 502 9.00 -28.74 13.19
C MET A 502 10.00 -28.36 14.30
N LYS A 503 9.55 -27.95 15.48
CA LYS A 503 10.41 -27.54 16.61
C LYS A 503 10.97 -28.67 17.46
N ARG A 504 10.92 -29.94 17.01
CA ARG A 504 11.74 -31.01 17.60
C ARG A 504 13.02 -31.17 16.76
N PRO A 505 14.16 -30.61 17.21
CA PRO A 505 15.43 -31.01 16.64
C PRO A 505 15.59 -32.52 16.88
N PRO A 506 16.13 -33.31 15.92
CA PRO A 506 16.47 -34.70 16.17
C PRO A 506 17.38 -34.74 17.40
N ALA A 507 17.07 -35.65 18.34
CA ALA A 507 17.90 -35.87 19.50
C ALA A 507 19.34 -36.11 19.03
N PRO A 508 20.37 -35.48 19.64
CA PRO A 508 21.75 -35.69 19.22
C PRO A 508 22.07 -37.16 19.36
N ASN A 509 22.58 -37.75 18.26
CA ASN A 509 23.02 -39.15 18.18
C ASN A 509 24.07 -39.38 19.26
N PRO A 510 23.89 -40.31 20.24
CA PRO A 510 24.83 -40.51 21.34
C PRO A 510 26.10 -41.26 20.94
N MET A 511 26.44 -41.36 19.65
CA MET A 511 27.59 -42.12 19.13
C MET A 511 28.64 -41.25 18.45
N LEU A 512 28.95 -40.09 18.97
CA LEU A 512 30.19 -39.36 18.65
C LEU A 512 30.61 -38.58 19.90
N GLY A 513 30.91 -39.32 20.96
CA GLY A 513 31.46 -38.82 22.19
C GLY A 513 32.82 -39.46 22.44
N ASP A 514 33.81 -38.62 22.50
CA ASP A 514 35.04 -38.81 23.28
C ASP A 514 36.05 -39.89 22.81
N GLN A 515 36.83 -39.58 21.77
CA GLN A 515 38.20 -40.13 21.64
C GLN A 515 39.26 -39.08 21.34
N ASP A 516 39.22 -37.90 21.95
CA ASP A 516 40.33 -36.93 21.78
C ASP A 516 40.55 -36.03 23.00
N SER A 517 40.54 -36.64 24.19
CA SER A 517 40.95 -35.93 25.40
C SER A 517 41.83 -36.76 26.39
N ARG A 518 42.69 -37.63 25.83
CA ARG A 518 43.74 -38.29 26.63
C ARG A 518 45.11 -38.29 25.92
N GLN A 519 45.64 -37.13 25.55
CA GLN A 519 47.07 -36.97 25.25
C GLN A 519 47.48 -35.50 25.30
N THR A 520 47.40 -34.84 26.44
CA THR A 520 48.21 -33.65 26.74
C THR A 520 48.08 -33.33 28.24
N SER A 521 48.65 -34.18 29.08
CA SER A 521 49.00 -33.80 30.44
C SER A 521 50.12 -34.69 30.99
N GLN A 522 51.30 -34.60 30.41
CA GLN A 522 52.55 -35.00 31.09
C GLN A 522 53.74 -34.31 30.36
N SER A 523 54.07 -33.13 30.79
CA SER A 523 55.45 -32.61 30.82
C SER A 523 55.42 -31.11 31.07
N ALA A 524 55.49 -30.73 32.33
CA ALA A 524 56.18 -29.53 32.79
C ALA A 524 56.05 -29.40 34.30
N THR A 525 56.95 -30.07 35.01
CA THR A 525 57.36 -29.63 36.37
C THR A 525 58.88 -29.71 36.42
N THR A 526 59.38 -28.54 36.72
CA THR A 526 60.58 -28.22 37.48
C THR A 526 61.92 -28.04 36.74
N PRO A 527 62.81 -27.18 37.25
CA PRO A 527 62.61 -26.16 38.30
C PRO A 527 62.62 -24.72 37.78
#